data_b27290d045000a59ab89067c48a116b1
#
_entry.id   b27290d045000a59ab89067c48a116b1
#
_cell.length_a   1.000
_cell.length_b   1.000
_cell.length_c   1.000
_cell.angle_alpha   90.00
_cell.angle_beta   90.00
_cell.angle_gamma   90.00
#
_symmetry.space_group_name_H-M   'P 1'
#
loop_
_entity.id
_entity.type
_entity.pdbx_description
1 polymer ?
#
loop_
_entity_poly.entity_id
_entity_poly.type
_entity_poly.pdbx_seq_one_letter_code
_entity_poly.pdbx_strand_id
1 'polypeptide(L)'
;MFDLNYFKYCFLKTSGIEFNEVKLEESFKALVTLLQEDMSDNFMYRDFQARNIMLSNDNEPYLIDYQGGRKGPLQYDLISFLWQASSHYTDDIRQFLIDEYISSLKEYKDVDEEAFRRTIPKWVLFRTLQVLGAYGFRGKIEGKKYFLDSIPSAIQNLKEILKEINIDAISYLHETLIRLVNLPEYNINKVNTLPLPTTNE
;
A
#
# COMPACT_ATOMS: atom_id res chain seq x y z
N MET A 1 -8.55 -11.91 -1.98
CA MET A 1 -8.12 -12.92 -3.00
C MET A 1 -7.95 -12.32 -4.38
N PHE A 2 -8.93 -11.62 -4.96
CA PHE A 2 -8.81 -11.07 -6.33
C PHE A 2 -7.52 -10.24 -6.51
N ASP A 3 -7.27 -9.27 -5.65
CA ASP A 3 -6.10 -8.39 -5.75
C ASP A 3 -4.77 -9.14 -5.57
N LEU A 4 -4.73 -10.15 -4.69
CA LEU A 4 -3.54 -10.98 -4.48
C LEU A 4 -3.25 -11.85 -5.72
N ASN A 5 -4.27 -12.41 -6.34
CA ASN A 5 -4.12 -13.12 -7.60
C ASN A 5 -3.73 -12.17 -8.74
N TYR A 6 -4.26 -10.96 -8.75
CA TYR A 6 -3.86 -9.93 -9.71
C TYR A 6 -2.37 -9.58 -9.57
N PHE A 7 -1.89 -9.40 -8.32
CA PHE A 7 -0.46 -9.27 -8.03
C PHE A 7 0.35 -10.48 -8.53
N LYS A 8 -0.10 -11.70 -8.20
CA LYS A 8 0.58 -12.93 -8.62
C LYS A 8 0.77 -13.01 -10.12
N TYR A 9 -0.29 -12.79 -10.91
CA TYR A 9 -0.23 -12.95 -12.36
C TYR A 9 0.38 -11.78 -13.10
N CYS A 10 0.10 -10.55 -12.67
CA CYS A 10 0.53 -9.36 -13.40
C CYS A 10 1.91 -8.84 -12.96
N PHE A 11 2.37 -9.18 -11.76
CA PHE A 11 3.64 -8.68 -11.24
C PHE A 11 4.62 -9.81 -10.86
N LEU A 12 4.23 -10.71 -9.96
CA LEU A 12 5.14 -11.72 -9.44
C LEU A 12 5.59 -12.70 -10.54
N LYS A 13 4.67 -13.26 -11.32
CA LYS A 13 5.03 -14.16 -12.44
C LYS A 13 5.87 -13.46 -13.50
N THR A 14 5.63 -12.18 -13.76
CA THR A 14 6.39 -11.40 -14.75
C THR A 14 7.79 -11.02 -14.29
N SER A 15 8.12 -11.22 -13.01
CA SER A 15 9.47 -11.01 -12.47
C SER A 15 10.42 -12.18 -12.70
N GLY A 16 9.93 -13.32 -13.17
CA GLY A 16 10.74 -14.53 -13.39
C GLY A 16 11.10 -15.32 -12.12
N ILE A 17 10.59 -14.91 -10.95
CA ILE A 17 10.82 -15.67 -9.70
C ILE A 17 10.04 -16.98 -9.72
N GLU A 18 10.72 -18.08 -9.46
CA GLU A 18 10.09 -19.36 -9.24
C GLU A 18 9.45 -19.42 -7.84
N PHE A 19 8.24 -19.95 -7.76
CA PHE A 19 7.53 -20.17 -6.50
C PHE A 19 6.59 -21.38 -6.61
N ASN A 20 6.27 -21.95 -5.46
CA ASN A 20 5.28 -23.01 -5.36
C ASN A 20 3.88 -22.41 -5.31
N GLU A 21 3.07 -22.68 -6.33
CA GLU A 21 1.70 -22.14 -6.48
C GLU A 21 0.80 -22.49 -5.30
N VAL A 22 0.90 -23.73 -4.78
CA VAL A 22 0.05 -24.20 -3.67
C VAL A 22 0.39 -23.46 -2.38
N LYS A 23 1.68 -23.40 -2.02
CA LYS A 23 2.12 -22.70 -0.81
C LYS A 23 1.83 -21.20 -0.85
N LEU A 24 1.94 -20.59 -2.04
CA LEU A 24 1.61 -19.18 -2.22
C LEU A 24 0.11 -18.93 -2.02
N GLU A 25 -0.73 -19.80 -2.59
CA GLU A 25 -2.19 -19.73 -2.45
C GLU A 25 -2.63 -19.92 -0.99
N GLU A 26 -1.99 -20.85 -0.25
CA GLU A 26 -2.21 -21.04 1.18
C GLU A 26 -1.86 -19.78 1.97
N SER A 27 -0.71 -19.17 1.70
CA SER A 27 -0.31 -17.91 2.33
C SER A 27 -1.25 -16.75 1.98
N PHE A 28 -1.77 -16.69 0.75
CA PHE A 28 -2.76 -15.70 0.37
C PHE A 28 -4.08 -15.87 1.14
N LYS A 29 -4.54 -17.11 1.30
CA LYS A 29 -5.73 -17.41 2.12
C LYS A 29 -5.53 -17.00 3.58
N ALA A 30 -4.36 -17.32 4.14
CA ALA A 30 -4.02 -16.91 5.49
C ALA A 30 -4.01 -15.37 5.63
N LEU A 31 -3.39 -14.64 4.71
CA LEU A 31 -3.41 -13.17 4.72
C LEU A 31 -4.83 -12.63 4.62
N VAL A 32 -5.68 -13.18 3.76
CA VAL A 32 -7.09 -12.76 3.63
C VAL A 32 -7.84 -12.97 4.94
N THR A 33 -7.64 -14.12 5.62
CA THR A 33 -8.26 -14.38 6.92
C THR A 33 -7.84 -13.33 7.95
N LEU A 34 -6.55 -13.02 8.05
CA LEU A 34 -6.03 -11.98 8.95
C LEU A 34 -6.60 -10.58 8.65
N LEU A 35 -6.81 -10.24 7.37
CA LEU A 35 -7.39 -8.96 6.97
C LEU A 35 -8.90 -8.90 7.26
N GLN A 36 -9.59 -10.03 7.19
CA GLN A 36 -11.02 -10.10 7.49
C GLN A 36 -11.35 -9.84 8.96
N GLU A 37 -10.40 -10.07 9.87
CA GLU A 37 -10.55 -9.74 11.30
C GLU A 37 -10.77 -8.24 11.55
N ASP A 38 -10.26 -7.37 10.66
CA ASP A 38 -10.37 -5.92 10.79
C ASP A 38 -11.57 -5.34 10.01
N MET A 39 -12.34 -6.17 9.32
CA MET A 39 -13.47 -5.68 8.53
C MET A 39 -14.51 -5.02 9.41
N SER A 40 -15.03 -3.91 8.95
CA SER A 40 -15.97 -3.08 9.70
C SER A 40 -17.02 -2.46 8.78
N ASP A 41 -18.05 -1.90 9.37
CA ASP A 41 -19.14 -1.22 8.65
C ASP A 41 -18.84 0.27 8.37
N ASN A 42 -17.57 0.69 8.53
CA ASN A 42 -17.18 2.05 8.23
C ASN A 42 -17.14 2.27 6.71
N PHE A 43 -17.37 3.52 6.30
CA PHE A 43 -17.19 3.89 4.91
C PHE A 43 -15.70 3.86 4.56
N MET A 44 -15.34 3.12 3.51
CA MET A 44 -14.03 3.06 2.91
C MET A 44 -14.10 3.66 1.51
N TYR A 45 -13.34 4.73 1.29
CA TYR A 45 -13.32 5.49 0.04
C TYR A 45 -12.67 4.70 -1.11
N ARG A 46 -11.66 3.88 -0.81
CA ARG A 46 -10.83 3.01 -1.67
C ARG A 46 -9.75 3.71 -2.47
N ASP A 47 -10.09 4.79 -3.16
CA ASP A 47 -9.14 5.55 -3.98
C ASP A 47 -8.73 6.87 -3.30
N PHE A 48 -8.56 6.83 -1.97
CA PHE A 48 -8.09 7.95 -1.18
C PHE A 48 -6.60 8.22 -1.46
N GLN A 49 -6.36 9.13 -2.40
CA GLN A 49 -5.03 9.50 -2.90
C GLN A 49 -5.02 11.01 -3.18
N ALA A 50 -3.82 11.60 -3.16
CA ALA A 50 -3.65 13.05 -3.32
C ALA A 50 -4.31 13.61 -4.60
N ARG A 51 -4.27 12.87 -5.71
CA ARG A 51 -4.91 13.30 -6.98
C ARG A 51 -6.45 13.37 -6.92
N ASN A 52 -7.07 12.72 -5.94
CA ASN A 52 -8.52 12.72 -5.75
C ASN A 52 -8.97 13.70 -4.66
N ILE A 53 -8.05 14.54 -4.18
CA ILE A 53 -8.30 15.60 -3.22
C ILE A 53 -8.08 16.93 -3.97
N MET A 54 -9.15 17.68 -4.15
CA MET A 54 -9.10 19.00 -4.79
C MET A 54 -9.19 20.08 -3.72
N LEU A 55 -8.41 21.13 -3.85
CA LEU A 55 -8.51 22.28 -2.96
C LEU A 55 -9.32 23.39 -3.67
N SER A 56 -10.30 23.97 -2.96
CA SER A 56 -11.00 25.15 -3.41
C SER A 56 -10.09 26.40 -3.35
N ASN A 57 -10.58 27.52 -3.83
CA ASN A 57 -9.87 28.81 -3.72
C ASN A 57 -9.65 29.24 -2.25
N ASP A 58 -10.47 28.74 -1.33
CA ASP A 58 -10.40 29.00 0.12
C ASP A 58 -9.59 27.91 0.86
N ASN A 59 -8.87 27.06 0.12
CA ASN A 59 -8.11 25.91 0.62
C ASN A 59 -8.94 24.81 1.31
N GLU A 60 -10.26 24.79 1.09
CA GLU A 60 -11.10 23.70 1.59
C GLU A 60 -10.93 22.44 0.73
N PRO A 61 -10.72 21.25 1.33
CA PRO A 61 -10.53 20.01 0.61
C PRO A 61 -11.87 19.43 0.12
N TYR A 62 -11.92 19.06 -1.14
CA TYR A 62 -13.03 18.34 -1.76
C TYR A 62 -12.56 16.99 -2.30
N LEU A 63 -13.31 15.94 -1.98
CA LEU A 63 -13.02 14.58 -2.44
C LEU A 63 -13.80 14.29 -3.73
N ILE A 64 -13.11 13.78 -4.74
CA ILE A 64 -13.67 13.38 -6.04
C ILE A 64 -13.39 11.89 -6.30
N ASP A 65 -14.12 11.28 -7.24
CA ASP A 65 -13.88 9.87 -7.63
C ASP A 65 -14.24 8.83 -6.54
N TYR A 66 -15.34 9.08 -5.81
CA TYR A 66 -15.77 8.27 -4.65
C TYR A 66 -16.70 7.11 -4.99
N GLN A 67 -17.05 6.90 -6.26
CA GLN A 67 -17.99 5.85 -6.69
C GLN A 67 -17.52 4.42 -6.39
N GLY A 68 -16.23 4.23 -6.09
CA GLY A 68 -15.66 2.97 -5.63
C GLY A 68 -15.90 2.66 -4.15
N GLY A 69 -16.52 3.59 -3.41
CA GLY A 69 -16.70 3.50 -1.97
C GLY A 69 -17.55 2.30 -1.54
N ARG A 70 -17.20 1.72 -0.42
CA ARG A 70 -17.90 0.58 0.18
C ARG A 70 -17.63 0.51 1.69
N LYS A 71 -18.25 -0.44 2.37
CA LYS A 71 -17.88 -0.78 3.75
C LYS A 71 -16.51 -1.45 3.79
N GLY A 72 -15.70 -1.11 4.79
CA GLY A 72 -14.36 -1.66 4.94
C GLY A 72 -13.63 -1.16 6.19
N PRO A 73 -12.37 -1.59 6.36
CA PRO A 73 -11.57 -1.25 7.52
C PRO A 73 -11.13 0.21 7.49
N LEU A 74 -11.02 0.80 8.67
CA LEU A 74 -10.57 2.19 8.84
C LEU A 74 -9.13 2.43 8.36
N GLN A 75 -8.29 1.40 8.45
CA GLN A 75 -6.88 1.48 8.09
C GLN A 75 -6.64 1.66 6.59
N TYR A 76 -7.53 1.13 5.75
CA TYR A 76 -7.28 1.01 4.31
C TYR A 76 -7.03 2.36 3.62
N ASP A 77 -7.89 3.35 3.86
CA ASP A 77 -7.78 4.65 3.20
C ASP A 77 -6.60 5.45 3.73
N LEU A 78 -6.37 5.43 5.04
CA LEU A 78 -5.20 6.03 5.67
C LEU A 78 -3.90 5.49 5.04
N ILE A 79 -3.78 4.17 4.94
CA ILE A 79 -2.62 3.50 4.36
C ILE A 79 -2.50 3.78 2.87
N SER A 80 -3.62 3.82 2.13
CA SER A 80 -3.62 4.15 0.70
C SER A 80 -3.04 5.53 0.44
N PHE A 81 -3.27 6.47 1.34
CA PHE A 81 -2.72 7.82 1.26
C PHE A 81 -1.26 7.88 1.69
N LEU A 82 -0.93 7.32 2.86
CA LEU A 82 0.40 7.43 3.46
C LEU A 82 1.49 6.63 2.74
N TRP A 83 1.14 5.49 2.14
CA TRP A 83 2.07 4.65 1.36
C TRP A 83 1.87 4.76 -0.14
N GLN A 84 1.26 5.84 -0.61
CA GLN A 84 1.21 6.15 -2.04
C GLN A 84 2.63 6.28 -2.58
N ALA A 85 2.95 5.53 -3.64
CA ALA A 85 4.32 5.44 -4.18
C ALA A 85 4.93 6.80 -4.61
N SER A 86 4.09 7.77 -4.98
CA SER A 86 4.51 9.10 -5.41
C SER A 86 4.67 10.13 -4.28
N SER A 87 4.23 9.82 -3.05
CA SER A 87 4.17 10.83 -1.96
C SER A 87 5.49 10.96 -1.21
N HIS A 88 6.30 9.89 -1.17
CA HIS A 88 7.61 9.86 -0.50
C HIS A 88 7.61 10.42 0.95
N TYR A 89 6.52 10.19 1.70
CA TYR A 89 6.46 10.62 3.10
C TYR A 89 7.53 9.93 3.93
N THR A 90 8.19 10.71 4.80
CA THR A 90 9.10 10.16 5.81
C THR A 90 8.32 9.43 6.90
N ASP A 91 8.98 8.57 7.65
CA ASP A 91 8.33 7.83 8.73
C ASP A 91 7.78 8.78 9.81
N ASP A 92 8.48 9.88 10.13
CA ASP A 92 8.00 10.89 11.07
C ASP A 92 6.67 11.51 10.62
N ILE A 93 6.55 11.84 9.31
CA ILE A 93 5.30 12.37 8.74
C ILE A 93 4.20 11.31 8.78
N ARG A 94 4.51 10.06 8.45
CA ARG A 94 3.55 8.95 8.53
C ARG A 94 3.02 8.78 9.95
N GLN A 95 3.92 8.74 10.95
CA GLN A 95 3.53 8.59 12.34
C GLN A 95 2.68 9.78 12.82
N PHE A 96 3.09 11.00 12.54
CA PHE A 96 2.31 12.20 12.87
C PHE A 96 0.88 12.13 12.27
N LEU A 97 0.74 11.77 10.99
CA LEU A 97 -0.57 11.68 10.35
C LEU A 97 -1.41 10.50 10.85
N ILE A 98 -0.78 9.41 11.28
CA ILE A 98 -1.48 8.31 11.96
C ILE A 98 -2.01 8.78 13.33
N ASP A 99 -1.20 9.53 14.10
CA ASP A 99 -1.59 10.08 15.39
C ASP A 99 -2.79 11.02 15.25
N GLU A 100 -2.73 11.95 14.28
CA GLU A 100 -3.82 12.89 13.97
C GLU A 100 -5.10 12.15 13.52
N TYR A 101 -4.95 11.12 12.68
CA TYR A 101 -6.09 10.31 12.25
C TYR A 101 -6.77 9.60 13.42
N ILE A 102 -5.99 8.96 14.31
CA ILE A 102 -6.52 8.26 15.48
C ILE A 102 -7.16 9.25 16.46
N SER A 103 -6.53 10.41 16.67
CA SER A 103 -7.07 11.47 17.53
C SER A 103 -8.43 11.94 17.02
N SER A 104 -8.52 12.29 15.74
CA SER A 104 -9.77 12.69 15.11
C SER A 104 -10.82 11.58 15.14
N LEU A 105 -10.41 10.32 14.93
CA LEU A 105 -11.35 9.18 14.96
C LEU A 105 -11.99 8.98 16.33
N LYS A 106 -11.23 9.21 17.42
CA LYS A 106 -11.72 9.12 18.80
C LYS A 106 -12.80 10.15 19.15
N GLU A 107 -12.93 11.23 18.38
CA GLU A 107 -14.04 12.19 18.54
C GLU A 107 -15.40 11.60 18.10
N TYR A 108 -15.38 10.59 17.23
CA TYR A 108 -16.57 10.02 16.62
C TYR A 108 -16.93 8.63 17.15
N LYS A 109 -15.94 7.89 17.67
CA LYS A 109 -16.14 6.52 18.16
C LYS A 109 -15.02 6.07 19.11
N ASP A 110 -15.33 5.06 19.94
CA ASP A 110 -14.28 4.37 20.68
C ASP A 110 -13.32 3.62 19.76
N VAL A 111 -12.03 3.83 19.99
CA VAL A 111 -10.95 3.23 19.22
C VAL A 111 -9.90 2.65 20.16
N ASP A 112 -9.67 1.34 20.06
CA ASP A 112 -8.49 0.72 20.64
C ASP A 112 -7.29 1.07 19.76
N GLU A 113 -6.54 2.07 20.20
CA GLU A 113 -5.39 2.59 19.45
C GLU A 113 -4.30 1.55 19.25
N GLU A 114 -4.02 0.74 20.27
CA GLU A 114 -2.99 -0.29 20.20
C GLU A 114 -3.38 -1.36 19.16
N ALA A 115 -4.61 -1.82 19.20
CA ALA A 115 -5.14 -2.75 18.21
C ALA A 115 -5.13 -2.15 16.81
N PHE A 116 -5.52 -0.86 16.66
CA PHE A 116 -5.47 -0.18 15.37
C PHE A 116 -4.04 -0.16 14.79
N ARG A 117 -3.06 0.28 15.57
CA ARG A 117 -1.66 0.37 15.13
C ARG A 117 -1.06 -1.00 14.79
N ARG A 118 -1.36 -2.02 15.59
CA ARG A 118 -0.88 -3.39 15.38
C ARG A 118 -1.33 -3.97 14.02
N THR A 119 -2.44 -3.50 13.47
CA THR A 119 -2.96 -3.98 12.19
C THR A 119 -2.39 -3.24 10.98
N ILE A 120 -1.78 -2.07 11.15
CA ILE A 120 -1.21 -1.26 10.06
C ILE A 120 -0.27 -2.07 9.16
N PRO A 121 0.73 -2.80 9.67
CA PRO A 121 1.69 -3.51 8.82
C PRO A 121 1.04 -4.48 7.83
N LYS A 122 0.03 -5.26 8.26
CA LYS A 122 -0.64 -6.21 7.35
C LYS A 122 -1.43 -5.50 6.25
N TRP A 123 -2.00 -4.33 6.55
CA TRP A 123 -2.71 -3.53 5.56
C TRP A 123 -1.75 -2.81 4.60
N VAL A 124 -0.60 -2.34 5.07
CA VAL A 124 0.46 -1.81 4.22
C VAL A 124 0.96 -2.88 3.25
N LEU A 125 1.23 -4.10 3.76
CA LEU A 125 1.60 -5.23 2.91
C LEU A 125 0.55 -5.48 1.83
N PHE A 126 -0.71 -5.68 2.23
CA PHE A 126 -1.80 -5.96 1.28
C PHE A 126 -1.93 -4.86 0.22
N ARG A 127 -1.95 -3.58 0.66
CA ARG A 127 -2.09 -2.46 -0.26
C ARG A 127 -0.92 -2.34 -1.23
N THR A 128 0.31 -2.61 -0.76
CA THR A 128 1.50 -2.60 -1.60
C THR A 128 1.43 -3.70 -2.67
N LEU A 129 0.99 -4.91 -2.31
CA LEU A 129 0.79 -6.00 -3.28
C LEU A 129 -0.29 -5.64 -4.31
N GLN A 130 -1.41 -5.05 -3.88
CA GLN A 130 -2.48 -4.60 -4.77
C GLN A 130 -1.96 -3.56 -5.78
N VAL A 131 -1.19 -2.58 -5.32
CA VAL A 131 -0.59 -1.53 -6.16
C VAL A 131 0.41 -2.12 -7.14
N LEU A 132 1.29 -3.03 -6.70
CA LEU A 132 2.24 -3.71 -7.58
C LEU A 132 1.53 -4.55 -8.65
N GLY A 133 0.40 -5.19 -8.33
CA GLY A 133 -0.43 -5.87 -9.31
C GLY A 133 -0.91 -4.92 -10.41
N ALA A 134 -1.43 -3.74 -10.02
CA ALA A 134 -1.87 -2.71 -10.95
C ALA A 134 -0.70 -2.17 -11.80
N TYR A 135 0.46 -1.95 -11.19
CA TYR A 135 1.65 -1.47 -11.89
C TYR A 135 2.23 -2.55 -12.84
N GLY A 136 2.13 -3.82 -12.46
CA GLY A 136 2.46 -4.93 -13.35
C GLY A 136 1.60 -4.92 -14.61
N PHE A 137 0.29 -4.84 -14.46
CA PHE A 137 -0.61 -4.81 -15.60
C PHE A 137 -0.47 -3.54 -16.43
N ARG A 138 -0.66 -2.38 -15.80
CA ARG A 138 -0.65 -1.08 -16.51
C ARG A 138 0.74 -0.69 -17.03
N GLY A 139 1.78 -1.01 -16.26
CA GLY A 139 3.17 -0.70 -16.61
C GLY A 139 3.79 -1.75 -17.53
N LYS A 140 3.95 -3.00 -17.02
CA LYS A 140 4.70 -4.03 -17.75
C LYS A 140 3.93 -4.59 -18.95
N ILE A 141 2.58 -4.74 -18.86
CA ILE A 141 1.77 -5.34 -19.94
C ILE A 141 1.23 -4.27 -20.89
N GLU A 142 0.64 -3.17 -20.38
CA GLU A 142 0.11 -2.10 -21.24
C GLU A 142 1.18 -1.05 -21.65
N GLY A 143 2.38 -1.08 -21.09
CA GLY A 143 3.49 -0.18 -21.42
C GLY A 143 3.33 1.26 -20.95
N LYS A 144 2.42 1.54 -19.97
CA LYS A 144 2.18 2.89 -19.47
C LYS A 144 3.31 3.36 -18.57
N LYS A 145 4.08 4.35 -19.04
CA LYS A 145 5.30 4.85 -18.38
C LYS A 145 5.08 5.29 -16.93
N TYR A 146 4.02 6.00 -16.63
CA TYR A 146 3.71 6.45 -15.27
C TYR A 146 3.71 5.31 -14.24
N PHE A 147 3.15 4.15 -14.60
CA PHE A 147 3.10 2.98 -13.72
C PHE A 147 4.46 2.29 -13.62
N LEU A 148 5.22 2.24 -14.70
CA LEU A 148 6.60 1.71 -14.68
C LEU A 148 7.48 2.55 -13.76
N ASP A 149 7.43 3.86 -13.88
CA ASP A 149 8.21 4.80 -13.07
C ASP A 149 7.84 4.73 -11.56
N SER A 150 6.64 4.24 -11.22
CA SER A 150 6.16 4.09 -9.84
C SER A 150 6.60 2.76 -9.19
N ILE A 151 7.06 1.77 -9.95
CA ILE A 151 7.46 0.46 -9.42
C ILE A 151 8.60 0.57 -8.39
N PRO A 152 9.69 1.33 -8.63
CA PRO A 152 10.79 1.42 -7.66
C PRO A 152 10.34 1.89 -6.27
N SER A 153 9.49 2.91 -6.21
CA SER A 153 8.96 3.41 -4.93
C SER A 153 8.05 2.40 -4.23
N ALA A 154 7.22 1.68 -4.98
CA ALA A 154 6.38 0.61 -4.41
C ALA A 154 7.24 -0.57 -3.90
N ILE A 155 8.32 -0.93 -4.59
CA ILE A 155 9.28 -1.94 -4.12
C ILE A 155 10.01 -1.45 -2.88
N GLN A 156 10.33 -0.16 -2.77
CA GLN A 156 10.94 0.39 -1.56
C GLN A 156 9.98 0.29 -0.36
N ASN A 157 8.70 0.66 -0.52
CA ASN A 157 7.68 0.45 0.51
C ASN A 157 7.58 -1.03 0.91
N LEU A 158 7.66 -1.95 -0.06
CA LEU A 158 7.65 -3.38 0.22
C LEU A 158 8.89 -3.81 1.02
N LYS A 159 10.06 -3.30 0.69
CA LYS A 159 11.30 -3.59 1.46
C LYS A 159 11.20 -3.13 2.91
N GLU A 160 10.60 -1.98 3.15
CA GLU A 160 10.41 -1.42 4.49
C GLU A 160 9.46 -2.29 5.31
N ILE A 161 8.27 -2.57 4.79
CA ILE A 161 7.27 -3.36 5.53
C ILE A 161 7.69 -4.79 5.79
N LEU A 162 8.48 -5.41 4.90
CA LEU A 162 9.00 -6.76 5.10
C LEU A 162 9.98 -6.88 6.27
N LYS A 163 10.55 -5.78 6.76
CA LYS A 163 11.39 -5.76 7.97
C LYS A 163 10.56 -5.75 9.25
N GLU A 164 9.35 -5.22 9.18
CA GLU A 164 8.46 -5.03 10.32
C GLU A 164 7.48 -6.19 10.49
N ILE A 165 7.08 -6.82 9.38
CA ILE A 165 6.05 -7.86 9.41
C ILE A 165 6.67 -9.23 9.65
N ASN A 166 6.24 -9.88 10.73
CA ASN A 166 6.63 -11.25 11.07
C ASN A 166 5.38 -12.03 11.47
N ILE A 167 4.77 -12.73 10.52
CA ILE A 167 3.53 -13.50 10.70
C ILE A 167 3.77 -14.91 10.15
N ASP A 168 3.84 -15.89 11.02
CA ASP A 168 4.13 -17.29 10.66
C ASP A 168 3.17 -17.84 9.60
N ALA A 169 1.91 -17.50 9.69
CA ALA A 169 0.87 -17.96 8.76
C ALA A 169 1.10 -17.55 7.29
N ILE A 170 1.94 -16.54 7.04
CA ILE A 170 2.29 -16.06 5.69
C ILE A 170 3.80 -16.15 5.41
N SER A 171 4.53 -17.01 6.14
CA SER A 171 5.99 -17.14 6.03
C SER A 171 6.45 -17.39 4.60
N TYR A 172 5.77 -18.28 3.86
CA TYR A 172 6.13 -18.57 2.48
C TYR A 172 5.93 -17.35 1.53
N LEU A 173 4.86 -16.58 1.74
CA LEU A 173 4.68 -15.31 1.03
C LEU A 173 5.82 -14.34 1.38
N HIS A 174 6.13 -14.19 2.66
CA HIS A 174 7.22 -13.32 3.12
C HIS A 174 8.56 -13.69 2.48
N GLU A 175 8.97 -14.96 2.51
CA GLU A 175 10.19 -15.45 1.85
C GLU A 175 10.18 -15.17 0.34
N THR A 176 9.04 -15.37 -0.31
CA THR A 176 8.89 -15.11 -1.76
C THR A 176 9.06 -13.62 -2.07
N LEU A 177 8.48 -12.75 -1.23
CA LEU A 177 8.61 -11.29 -1.38
C LEU A 177 10.04 -10.80 -1.08
N ILE A 178 10.74 -11.39 -0.10
CA ILE A 178 12.16 -11.09 0.14
C ILE A 178 13.00 -11.41 -1.12
N ARG A 179 12.75 -12.54 -1.79
CA ARG A 179 13.43 -12.85 -3.06
C ARG A 179 13.08 -11.85 -4.15
N LEU A 180 11.80 -11.45 -4.25
CA LEU A 180 11.34 -10.47 -5.23
C LEU A 180 12.06 -9.13 -5.07
N VAL A 181 12.08 -8.56 -3.87
CA VAL A 181 12.67 -7.23 -3.64
C VAL A 181 14.19 -7.21 -3.76
N ASN A 182 14.84 -8.37 -3.73
CA ASN A 182 16.28 -8.54 -3.90
C ASN A 182 16.71 -8.85 -5.33
N LEU A 183 15.79 -8.84 -6.31
CA LEU A 183 16.17 -8.98 -7.71
C LEU A 183 17.11 -7.84 -8.13
N PRO A 184 18.09 -8.11 -9.02
CA PRO A 184 19.04 -7.10 -9.48
C PRO A 184 18.39 -5.84 -10.02
N GLU A 185 17.26 -5.97 -10.72
CA GLU A 185 16.49 -4.84 -11.26
C GLU A 185 15.91 -3.89 -10.19
N TYR A 186 15.76 -4.36 -8.93
CA TYR A 186 15.25 -3.57 -7.79
C TYR A 186 16.34 -3.19 -6.78
N ASN A 187 17.59 -3.56 -7.00
CA ASN A 187 18.75 -3.23 -6.16
C ASN A 187 19.49 -1.98 -6.64
N ILE A 188 18.91 -1.20 -7.54
CA ILE A 188 19.56 0.00 -8.05
C ILE A 188 19.50 1.09 -6.97
N ASN A 189 20.63 1.35 -6.32
CA ASN A 189 20.89 2.56 -5.52
C ASN A 189 20.86 3.80 -6.41
N LYS A 190 19.69 4.22 -6.88
CA LYS A 190 19.45 5.52 -7.52
C LYS A 190 18.02 5.95 -7.22
N VAL A 191 17.79 6.39 -5.99
CA VAL A 191 16.78 7.41 -5.76
C VAL A 191 17.42 8.71 -6.22
N ASN A 192 17.13 9.15 -7.44
CA ASN A 192 17.29 10.55 -7.80
C ASN A 192 16.32 11.33 -6.92
N THR A 193 16.80 11.83 -5.80
CA THR A 193 16.12 12.86 -5.04
C THR A 193 16.03 14.08 -5.94
N LEU A 194 14.86 14.29 -6.54
CA LEU A 194 14.53 15.58 -7.14
C LEU A 194 14.62 16.62 -6.02
N PRO A 195 15.36 17.71 -6.22
CA PRO A 195 15.35 18.81 -5.25
C PRO A 195 13.93 19.34 -5.15
N LEU A 196 13.50 19.67 -3.93
CA LEU A 196 12.26 20.38 -3.66
C LEU A 196 12.22 21.64 -4.54
N PRO A 197 11.08 21.99 -5.16
CA PRO A 197 10.96 23.25 -5.86
C PRO A 197 11.25 24.37 -4.86
N THR A 198 12.29 25.16 -5.14
CA THR A 198 12.56 26.38 -4.42
C THR A 198 11.41 27.33 -4.66
N THR A 199 10.68 27.70 -3.62
CA THR A 199 9.75 28.81 -3.63
C THR A 199 10.57 30.05 -3.99
N ASN A 200 10.45 30.52 -5.22
CA ASN A 200 10.86 31.88 -5.55
C ASN A 200 9.78 32.82 -5.04
N GLU A 201 10.21 33.78 -4.26
CA GLU A 201 9.48 34.92 -3.74
C GLU A 201 8.74 35.73 -4.83
#